data_f1ed6dee23a205640383268e464c4115
#
_entry.id   f1ed6dee23a205640383268e464c4115
#
_cell.length_a   1.000
_cell.length_b   1.000
_cell.length_c   1.000
_cell.angle_alpha   90.00
_cell.angle_beta   90.00
_cell.angle_gamma   90.00
#
_symmetry.space_group_name_H-M   'P 1'
#
loop_
_entity.id
_entity.type
_entity.pdbx_description
1 polymer ?
#
loop_
_entity_poly.entity_id
_entity_poly.type
_entity_poly.pdbx_seq_one_letter_code
_entity_poly.pdbx_strand_id
1 'polypeptide(L)'
;MVLQLQNQVTECAMLTLQQENYIEEKGFGEYFTHRTGHSIGLEDHEFGDVSSVNTDIIKVGQCFSVEPGIYLPDENIGVRIEDLVLITEDGCEVLNDYTKELIV
;
A
#
# COMPACT_ATOMS: atom_id res chain seq x y z
N MET A 1 -2.95 1.53 10.26
CA MET A 1 -2.59 0.34 9.47
C MET A 1 -1.07 0.23 9.44
N VAL A 2 -0.55 -0.92 9.75
CA VAL A 2 0.90 -1.14 9.84
C VAL A 2 1.34 -2.00 8.67
N LEU A 3 2.35 -1.53 7.94
CA LEU A 3 2.98 -2.29 6.88
C LEU A 3 3.97 -3.28 7.53
N GLN A 4 3.73 -4.58 7.36
CA GLN A 4 4.62 -5.61 7.88
C GLN A 4 5.23 -6.37 6.71
N LEU A 5 6.55 -6.28 6.60
CA LEU A 5 7.32 -7.10 5.70
C LEU A 5 7.84 -8.29 6.50
N GLN A 6 7.30 -9.45 6.21
CA GLN A 6 7.76 -10.68 6.83
C GLN A 6 9.15 -11.00 6.29
N ASN A 7 9.97 -11.35 7.19
CA ASN A 7 11.40 -11.53 7.14
C ASN A 7 12.07 -11.94 5.88
N GLN A 8 11.58 -12.26 4.78
CA GLN A 8 12.47 -12.71 3.76
C GLN A 8 11.93 -12.64 2.37
N VAL A 9 10.80 -13.19 2.11
CA VAL A 9 10.28 -13.28 0.77
C VAL A 9 8.84 -12.84 0.83
N THR A 10 8.59 -11.59 0.46
CA THR A 10 7.24 -11.06 0.42
C THR A 10 6.91 -10.75 -1.03
N GLU A 11 5.83 -11.31 -1.51
CA GLU A 11 5.28 -10.98 -2.82
C GLU A 11 4.38 -9.76 -2.73
N CYS A 12 4.28 -9.03 -3.83
CA CYS A 12 3.37 -7.88 -3.89
C CYS A 12 1.93 -8.28 -3.57
N ALA A 13 1.51 -9.46 -4.03
CA ALA A 13 0.18 -9.97 -3.74
C ALA A 13 -0.05 -10.20 -2.24
N MET A 14 0.96 -10.67 -1.52
CA MET A 14 0.88 -10.87 -0.08
C MET A 14 0.76 -9.56 0.68
N LEU A 15 1.49 -8.55 0.24
CA LEU A 15 1.39 -7.23 0.84
C LEU A 15 -0.01 -6.63 0.64
N THR A 16 -0.57 -6.80 -0.54
CA THR A 16 -1.94 -6.37 -0.83
C THR A 16 -2.93 -7.11 0.06
N LEU A 17 -2.74 -8.41 0.24
CA LEU A 17 -3.61 -9.22 1.09
C LEU A 17 -3.60 -8.72 2.55
N GLN A 18 -2.45 -8.31 3.08
CA GLN A 18 -2.38 -7.72 4.41
C GLN A 18 -3.28 -6.48 4.53
N GLN A 19 -3.27 -5.62 3.52
CA GLN A 19 -4.11 -4.43 3.50
C GLN A 19 -5.59 -4.79 3.39
N GLU A 20 -5.91 -5.69 2.49
CA GLU A 20 -7.29 -6.16 2.29
C GLU A 20 -7.87 -6.76 3.57
N ASN A 21 -7.11 -7.64 4.23
CA ASN A 21 -7.56 -8.28 5.46
C ASN A 21 -7.81 -7.26 6.57
N TYR A 22 -6.93 -6.31 6.73
CA TYR A 22 -7.09 -5.26 7.74
C TYR A 22 -8.38 -4.46 7.50
N ILE A 23 -8.60 -4.05 6.26
CA ILE A 23 -9.78 -3.26 5.89
C ILE A 23 -11.05 -4.08 6.05
N GLU A 24 -11.01 -5.35 5.68
CA GLU A 24 -12.16 -6.25 5.83
C GLU A 24 -12.52 -6.46 7.30
N GLU A 25 -11.54 -6.64 8.18
CA GLU A 25 -11.77 -6.76 9.61
C GLU A 25 -12.49 -5.55 10.20
N LYS A 26 -12.29 -4.37 9.61
CA LYS A 26 -12.95 -3.13 10.03
C LYS A 26 -14.30 -2.91 9.36
N GLY A 27 -14.75 -3.85 8.50
CA GLY A 27 -16.07 -3.79 7.88
C GLY A 27 -16.13 -3.03 6.56
N PHE A 28 -15.00 -2.69 5.96
CA PHE A 28 -14.95 -1.87 4.75
C PHE A 28 -14.33 -2.58 3.55
N GLY A 29 -14.19 -3.91 3.58
CA GLY A 29 -13.49 -4.66 2.55
C GLY A 29 -14.02 -4.44 1.14
N GLU A 30 -15.34 -4.39 0.97
CA GLU A 30 -15.96 -4.20 -0.34
C GLU A 30 -15.71 -2.80 -0.94
N TYR A 31 -15.25 -1.86 -0.13
CA TYR A 31 -15.00 -0.48 -0.55
C TYR A 31 -13.54 -0.22 -0.90
N PHE A 32 -12.68 -1.21 -0.75
CA PHE A 32 -11.29 -1.15 -1.22
C PHE A 32 -11.23 -1.78 -2.61
N THR A 33 -11.26 -0.94 -3.64
CA THR A 33 -11.52 -1.38 -5.00
C THR A 33 -10.33 -1.25 -5.96
N HIS A 34 -9.13 -0.88 -5.46
CA HIS A 34 -7.97 -0.68 -6.32
C HIS A 34 -6.72 -1.35 -5.74
N ARG A 35 -5.65 -1.36 -6.52
CA ARG A 35 -4.37 -1.92 -6.08
C ARG A 35 -3.81 -1.15 -4.88
N THR A 36 -2.90 -1.79 -4.14
CA THR A 36 -2.27 -1.18 -2.96
C THR A 36 -1.30 -0.07 -3.35
N GLY A 37 -0.62 -0.19 -4.48
CA GLY A 37 0.33 0.83 -4.89
C GLY A 37 1.00 0.53 -6.22
N HIS A 38 2.03 1.32 -6.52
CA HIS A 38 2.78 1.24 -7.76
C HIS A 38 4.23 1.63 -7.52
N SER A 39 5.11 1.18 -8.42
CA SER A 39 6.51 1.60 -8.39
C SER A 39 6.63 3.07 -8.73
N ILE A 40 7.63 3.71 -8.14
CA ILE A 40 7.93 5.12 -8.35
C ILE A 40 9.45 5.29 -8.41
N GLY A 41 9.92 6.24 -9.20
CA GLY A 41 11.33 6.56 -9.34
C GLY A 41 11.47 7.94 -9.94
N LEU A 42 12.09 8.05 -11.10
CA LEU A 42 12.18 9.33 -11.82
C LEU A 42 10.80 9.81 -12.25
N GLU A 43 9.89 8.89 -12.53
CA GLU A 43 8.52 9.21 -12.86
C GLU A 43 7.59 8.79 -11.71
N ASP A 44 6.45 9.44 -11.62
CA ASP A 44 5.44 9.16 -10.60
C ASP A 44 4.91 7.74 -10.70
N HIS A 45 4.74 7.23 -11.92
CA HIS A 45 4.35 5.84 -12.16
C HIS A 45 5.40 5.17 -13.03
N GLU A 46 6.00 4.11 -12.51
CA GLU A 46 6.96 3.30 -13.23
C GLU A 46 6.51 1.86 -13.33
N PHE A 47 7.23 1.04 -14.08
CA PHE A 47 6.88 -0.35 -14.28
C PHE A 47 6.81 -1.10 -12.96
N GLY A 48 5.72 -1.81 -12.75
CA GLY A 48 5.49 -2.60 -11.55
C GLY A 48 4.35 -2.05 -10.70
N ASP A 49 3.57 -2.95 -10.14
CA ASP A 49 2.47 -2.58 -9.25
C ASP A 49 2.42 -3.48 -8.03
N VAL A 50 1.76 -3.01 -6.98
CA VAL A 50 1.50 -3.77 -5.76
C VAL A 50 0.01 -4.09 -5.75
N SER A 51 -0.33 -5.28 -6.22
CA SER A 51 -1.72 -5.72 -6.39
C SER A 51 -1.87 -7.18 -6.01
N SER A 52 -3.11 -7.62 -5.87
CA SER A 52 -3.41 -9.00 -5.50
C SER A 52 -3.04 -10.02 -6.58
N VAL A 53 -2.81 -9.58 -7.81
CA VAL A 53 -2.44 -10.46 -8.92
C VAL A 53 -0.96 -10.46 -9.23
N ASN A 54 -0.18 -9.59 -8.59
CA ASN A 54 1.25 -9.50 -8.81
C ASN A 54 2.00 -10.39 -7.82
N THR A 55 2.59 -11.48 -8.29
CA THR A 55 3.34 -12.42 -7.47
C THR A 55 4.84 -12.13 -7.45
N ASP A 56 5.28 -11.01 -8.00
CA ASP A 56 6.69 -10.63 -7.97
C ASP A 56 7.17 -10.45 -6.54
N ILE A 57 8.38 -10.93 -6.30
CA ILE A 57 9.05 -10.81 -5.00
C ILE A 57 9.49 -9.37 -4.80
N ILE A 58 9.19 -8.83 -3.63
CA ILE A 58 9.67 -7.51 -3.21
C ILE A 58 11.16 -7.63 -2.85
N LYS A 59 11.97 -6.74 -3.41
CA LYS A 59 13.43 -6.77 -3.26
C LYS A 59 13.95 -5.51 -2.61
N VAL A 60 15.05 -5.64 -1.90
CA VAL A 60 15.79 -4.51 -1.34
C VAL A 60 16.12 -3.50 -2.43
N GLY A 61 15.93 -2.23 -2.13
CA GLY A 61 16.17 -1.13 -3.06
C GLY A 61 14.95 -0.70 -3.86
N GLN A 62 13.87 -1.47 -3.85
CA GLN A 62 12.64 -1.06 -4.51
C GLN A 62 11.97 0.10 -3.75
N CYS A 63 11.37 0.99 -4.52
CA CYS A 63 10.59 2.10 -3.99
C CYS A 63 9.20 2.05 -4.62
N PHE A 64 8.16 2.07 -3.80
CA PHE A 64 6.79 2.05 -4.31
C PHE A 64 5.86 2.76 -3.34
N SER A 65 4.65 3.07 -3.83
CA SER A 65 3.61 3.64 -2.99
C SER A 65 2.83 2.55 -2.27
N VAL A 66 2.31 2.90 -1.09
CA VAL A 66 1.32 2.10 -0.37
C VAL A 66 0.17 3.06 -0.11
N GLU A 67 -0.92 2.87 -0.85
CA GLU A 67 -1.99 3.87 -0.92
C GLU A 67 -3.39 3.26 -0.86
N PRO A 68 -3.69 2.46 0.15
CA PRO A 68 -5.04 1.91 0.27
C PRO A 68 -6.07 3.01 0.45
N GLY A 69 -7.24 2.79 -0.13
CA GLY A 69 -8.33 3.75 -0.05
C GLY A 69 -9.67 3.06 0.16
N ILE A 70 -10.57 3.78 0.77
CA ILE A 70 -11.94 3.34 1.02
C ILE A 70 -12.88 4.38 0.42
N TYR A 71 -13.81 3.92 -0.40
CA TYR A 71 -14.71 4.81 -1.13
C TYR A 71 -16.15 4.38 -0.90
N LEU A 72 -16.94 5.30 -0.37
CA LEU A 72 -18.36 5.09 -0.05
C LEU A 72 -19.20 5.94 -0.99
N PRO A 73 -19.49 5.45 -2.21
CA PRO A 73 -20.16 6.26 -3.22
C PRO A 73 -21.57 6.71 -2.81
N ASP A 74 -22.30 5.88 -2.05
CA ASP A 74 -23.64 6.22 -1.59
C ASP A 74 -23.64 7.39 -0.59
N GLU A 75 -22.51 7.59 0.08
CA GLU A 75 -22.35 8.69 1.03
C GLU A 75 -21.52 9.83 0.46
N ASN A 76 -21.05 9.67 -0.77
CA ASN A 76 -20.17 10.61 -1.45
C ASN A 76 -18.90 10.92 -0.64
N ILE A 77 -18.33 9.89 -0.04
CA ILE A 77 -17.11 9.98 0.79
C ILE A 77 -16.06 9.04 0.26
N GLY A 78 -14.83 9.50 0.27
CA GLY A 78 -13.67 8.66 -0.02
C GLY A 78 -12.46 9.15 0.76
N VAL A 79 -11.60 8.23 1.14
CA VAL A 79 -10.33 8.54 1.79
C VAL A 79 -9.25 7.60 1.29
N ARG A 80 -8.07 8.16 1.02
CA ARG A 80 -6.89 7.41 0.67
C ARG A 80 -5.71 7.99 1.45
N ILE A 81 -4.95 7.11 2.09
CA ILE A 81 -3.73 7.49 2.80
C ILE A 81 -2.58 6.83 2.08
N GLU A 82 -1.60 7.62 1.69
CA GLU A 82 -0.49 7.18 0.85
C GLU A 82 0.84 7.44 1.53
N ASP A 83 1.67 6.40 1.54
CA ASP A 83 3.07 6.50 1.92
C ASP A 83 3.93 6.01 0.76
N LEU A 84 5.12 6.60 0.64
CA LEU A 84 6.18 6.09 -0.22
C LEU A 84 7.14 5.30 0.65
N VAL A 85 7.47 4.09 0.23
CA VAL A 85 8.36 3.23 1.00
C VAL A 85 9.57 2.81 0.17
N LEU A 86 10.71 2.74 0.85
CA LEU A 86 11.93 2.17 0.33
C LEU A 86 12.20 0.86 1.05
N ILE A 87 12.40 -0.21 0.31
CA ILE A 87 12.67 -1.52 0.90
C ILE A 87 14.13 -1.61 1.29
N THR A 88 14.37 -1.94 2.56
CA THR A 88 15.68 -2.10 3.14
C THR A 88 15.93 -3.55 3.51
N GLU A 89 17.16 -3.88 3.91
CA GLU A 89 17.49 -5.24 4.35
C GLU A 89 16.69 -5.68 5.56
N ASP A 90 16.31 -4.75 6.43
CA ASP A 90 15.60 -5.03 7.68
C ASP A 90 14.09 -4.81 7.60
N GLY A 91 13.58 -4.35 6.48
CA GLY A 91 12.17 -4.05 6.32
C GLY A 91 11.95 -2.93 5.33
N CYS A 92 11.43 -1.79 5.80
CA CYS A 92 11.22 -0.65 4.92
C CYS A 92 11.39 0.66 5.67
N GLU A 93 11.67 1.71 4.89
CA GLU A 93 11.72 3.08 5.37
C GLU A 93 10.59 3.85 4.71
N VAL A 94 9.79 4.56 5.50
CA VAL A 94 8.76 5.45 4.99
C VAL A 94 9.41 6.80 4.69
N LEU A 95 9.35 7.23 3.45
CA LEU A 95 10.08 8.39 2.97
C LEU A 95 9.38 9.72 3.26
N ASN A 96 8.07 9.69 3.44
CA ASN A 96 7.29 10.89 3.74
C ASN A 96 6.82 10.89 5.18
N ASP A 97 6.68 12.07 5.77
CA ASP A 97 6.27 12.22 7.16
C ASP A 97 5.10 13.19 7.35
N TYR A 98 4.34 13.41 6.30
CA TYR A 98 3.15 14.27 6.39
C TYR A 98 2.13 13.68 7.36
N THR A 99 1.42 14.54 8.09
CA THR A 99 0.43 14.10 9.05
C THR A 99 -0.66 13.24 8.40
N LYS A 100 -1.10 12.22 9.12
CA LYS A 100 -2.24 11.38 8.73
C LYS A 100 -3.51 11.73 9.49
N GLU A 101 -3.47 12.81 10.25
CA GLU A 101 -4.67 13.29 10.93
C GLU A 101 -5.68 13.76 9.89
N LEU A 102 -6.94 13.40 10.11
CA LEU A 102 -8.01 13.73 9.18
C LEU A 102 -8.28 15.24 9.16
N ILE A 103 -8.14 15.88 10.30
CA ILE A 103 -8.34 17.32 10.45
C ILE A 103 -7.03 17.94 10.95
N VAL A 104 -6.51 18.86 10.20
CA VAL A 104 -5.26 19.55 10.52
C VAL A 104 -5.51 21.03 10.83
#